data_83d8512570dc872f92c68d0bf389c397
#
_entry.id   83d8512570dc872f92c68d0bf389c397
#
_cell.length_a   1.000
_cell.length_b   1.000
_cell.length_c   1.000
_cell.angle_alpha   90.00
_cell.angle_beta   90.00
_cell.angle_gamma   90.00
#
_symmetry.space_group_name_H-M   'P 1'
#
loop_
_entity.id
_entity.type
_entity.pdbx_description
1 polymer ?
#
loop_
_entity_poly.entity_id
_entity_poly.type
_entity_poly.pdbx_seq_one_letter_code
_entity_poly.pdbx_strand_id
1 'polypeptide(L)'
;MVVLDVAGVGYEIHIPVTTAEKVPAAGNECCLFIHSVYREDNASLYGFADKSDRDFFRLLIEKVSGIGPKIGIAILSRMSVENLRNAIAHADVTSLSKCPGIGKKTAERLVIELKDKVGLGTGSPGSFESSISVEPNTYQDAVNSLIVLGYKQADAEKLIRKASSQLPGDANVEIIVKQALS
;
A
#
# COMPACT_ATOMS: atom_id res chain seq x y z
N MET A 1 4.03 5.81 20.39
CA MET A 1 5.28 5.06 20.50
C MET A 1 5.02 3.85 21.38
N VAL A 2 5.53 2.69 21.01
CA VAL A 2 5.41 1.44 21.77
C VAL A 2 6.78 0.77 21.87
N VAL A 3 6.97 -0.09 22.86
CA VAL A 3 8.12 -0.99 22.96
C VAL A 3 7.61 -2.40 22.67
N LEU A 4 8.16 -3.01 21.63
CA LEU A 4 7.88 -4.40 21.25
C LEU A 4 9.02 -5.29 21.72
N ASP A 5 8.72 -6.27 22.58
CA ASP A 5 9.66 -7.30 22.98
C ASP A 5 9.73 -8.38 21.88
N VAL A 6 10.92 -8.62 21.36
CA VAL A 6 11.20 -9.72 20.44
C VAL A 6 12.32 -10.56 21.02
N ALA A 7 11.98 -11.70 21.59
CA ALA A 7 12.92 -12.63 22.21
C ALA A 7 13.84 -11.98 23.27
N GLY A 8 13.30 -11.10 24.12
CA GLY A 8 14.02 -10.42 25.20
C GLY A 8 14.72 -9.13 24.77
N VAL A 9 14.59 -8.72 23.50
CA VAL A 9 15.08 -7.43 23.02
C VAL A 9 13.91 -6.46 22.82
N GLY A 10 13.92 -5.32 23.53
CA GLY A 10 12.91 -4.27 23.41
C GLY A 10 13.18 -3.34 22.24
N TYR A 11 12.31 -3.33 21.25
CA TYR A 11 12.37 -2.39 20.11
C TYR A 11 11.45 -1.21 20.34
N GLU A 12 11.99 -0.01 20.32
CA GLU A 12 11.20 1.24 20.37
C GLU A 12 10.69 1.58 18.98
N ILE A 13 9.35 1.63 18.82
CA ILE A 13 8.69 1.76 17.54
C ILE A 13 7.73 2.94 17.57
N HIS A 14 7.87 3.85 16.60
CA HIS A 14 6.92 4.93 16.36
C HIS A 14 5.72 4.39 15.60
N ILE A 15 4.52 4.52 16.15
CA ILE A 15 3.28 4.08 15.52
C ILE A 15 2.29 5.23 15.39
N PRO A 16 1.46 5.29 14.34
CA PRO A 16 0.34 6.22 14.26
C PRO A 16 -0.77 5.85 15.26
N VAL A 17 -1.64 6.79 15.58
CA VAL A 17 -2.77 6.57 16.51
C VAL A 17 -3.70 5.47 15.98
N THR A 18 -3.94 5.44 14.67
CA THR A 18 -4.74 4.39 14.01
C THR A 18 -4.19 2.98 14.20
N THR A 19 -2.86 2.83 14.29
CA THR A 19 -2.22 1.57 14.65
C THR A 19 -2.34 1.30 16.16
N ALA A 20 -2.17 2.33 17.01
CA ALA A 20 -2.27 2.18 18.45
C ALA A 20 -3.66 1.68 18.90
N GLU A 21 -4.71 2.04 18.20
CA GLU A 21 -6.08 1.56 18.44
C GLU A 21 -6.27 0.07 18.11
N LYS A 22 -5.43 -0.50 17.25
CA LYS A 22 -5.46 -1.90 16.83
C LYS A 22 -4.50 -2.79 17.63
N VAL A 23 -3.49 -2.21 18.28
CA VAL A 23 -2.51 -2.94 19.09
C VAL A 23 -3.17 -3.40 20.40
N PRO A 24 -3.03 -4.68 20.79
CA PRO A 24 -3.59 -5.17 22.03
C PRO A 24 -2.92 -4.55 23.27
N ALA A 25 -3.50 -4.75 24.44
CA ALA A 25 -2.92 -4.32 25.71
C ALA A 25 -1.54 -4.94 25.93
N ALA A 26 -0.69 -4.22 26.66
CA ALA A 26 0.67 -4.68 27.00
C ALA A 26 0.66 -6.08 27.63
N GLY A 27 1.62 -6.92 27.25
CA GLY A 27 1.73 -8.32 27.68
C GLY A 27 1.08 -9.32 26.73
N ASN A 28 0.40 -8.88 25.69
CA ASN A 28 -0.17 -9.74 24.67
C ASN A 28 0.67 -9.71 23.39
N GLU A 29 0.63 -10.80 22.64
CA GLU A 29 1.32 -10.91 21.37
C GLU A 29 0.69 -10.04 20.29
N CYS A 30 1.52 -9.39 19.48
CA CYS A 30 1.07 -8.64 18.30
C CYS A 30 2.13 -8.71 17.19
N CYS A 31 1.69 -8.44 15.97
CA CYS A 31 2.56 -8.32 14.81
C CYS A 31 2.46 -6.89 14.25
N LEU A 32 3.61 -6.26 13.99
CA LEU A 32 3.69 -4.96 13.35
C LEU A 32 4.52 -5.04 12.07
N PHE A 33 4.04 -4.40 11.01
CA PHE A 33 4.79 -4.21 9.77
C PHE A 33 5.71 -3.01 9.92
N ILE A 34 7.02 -3.25 9.88
CA ILE A 34 8.03 -2.23 10.18
C ILE A 34 8.57 -1.60 8.89
N HIS A 35 8.77 -0.28 8.95
CA HIS A 35 9.61 0.48 8.05
C HIS A 35 10.78 1.07 8.86
N SER A 36 12.01 0.77 8.46
CA SER A 36 13.21 1.25 9.13
C SER A 36 13.80 2.44 8.36
N VAL A 37 14.14 3.50 9.08
CA VAL A 37 14.83 4.67 8.55
C VAL A 37 16.19 4.77 9.22
N TYR A 38 17.24 4.61 8.44
CA TYR A 38 18.62 4.72 8.90
C TYR A 38 19.19 6.08 8.54
N ARG A 39 19.86 6.71 9.50
CA ARG A 39 20.65 7.92 9.33
C ARG A 39 22.04 7.66 9.90
N GLU A 40 22.98 8.56 9.68
CA GLU A 40 24.37 8.40 10.12
C GLU A 40 24.48 8.17 11.66
N ASP A 41 23.61 8.83 12.41
CA ASP A 41 23.64 8.85 13.90
C ASP A 41 22.43 8.16 14.55
N ASN A 42 21.46 7.70 13.76
CA ASN A 42 20.20 7.17 14.32
C ASN A 42 19.51 6.16 13.41
N ALA A 43 18.91 5.14 14.03
CA ALA A 43 17.99 4.21 13.39
C ALA A 43 16.60 4.37 14.03
N SER A 44 15.59 4.66 13.24
CA SER A 44 14.21 4.82 13.72
C SER A 44 13.30 3.77 13.09
N LEU A 45 12.47 3.12 13.91
CA LEU A 45 11.51 2.13 13.47
C LEU A 45 10.10 2.74 13.47
N TYR A 46 9.38 2.52 12.38
CA TYR A 46 8.00 2.94 12.19
C TYR A 46 7.14 1.71 11.98
N GLY A 47 6.13 1.50 12.84
CA GLY A 47 5.30 0.30 12.86
C GLY A 47 3.85 0.55 12.51
N PHE A 48 3.25 -0.41 11.83
CA PHE A 48 1.87 -0.35 11.33
C PHE A 48 1.18 -1.69 11.59
N ALA A 49 -0.12 -1.65 11.90
CA ALA A 49 -0.92 -2.86 12.08
C ALA A 49 -1.13 -3.61 10.74
N ASP A 50 -1.19 -2.86 9.64
CA ASP A 50 -1.45 -3.39 8.31
C ASP A 50 -0.29 -3.10 7.34
N LYS A 51 -0.02 -4.03 6.44
CA LYS A 51 1.00 -3.87 5.39
C LYS A 51 0.67 -2.69 4.46
N SER A 52 -0.61 -2.49 4.14
CA SER A 52 -1.08 -1.38 3.32
C SER A 52 -0.75 -0.02 3.91
N ASP A 53 -0.87 0.13 5.24
CA ASP A 53 -0.57 1.37 5.95
C ASP A 53 0.95 1.66 5.93
N ARG A 54 1.77 0.62 6.12
CA ARG A 54 3.22 0.73 5.98
C ARG A 54 3.63 1.14 4.57
N ASP A 55 3.06 0.51 3.54
CA ASP A 55 3.42 0.77 2.15
C ASP A 55 2.95 2.16 1.72
N PHE A 56 1.80 2.61 2.21
CA PHE A 56 1.35 3.98 1.99
C PHE A 56 2.22 5.02 2.72
N PHE A 57 2.66 4.72 3.95
CA PHE A 57 3.62 5.55 4.66
C PHE A 57 4.92 5.72 3.86
N ARG A 58 5.47 4.62 3.32
CA ARG A 58 6.65 4.64 2.45
C ARG A 58 6.42 5.53 1.23
N LEU A 59 5.29 5.37 0.57
CA LEU A 59 4.90 6.18 -0.58
C LEU A 59 4.88 7.67 -0.24
N LEU A 60 4.33 8.06 0.92
CA LEU A 60 4.31 9.44 1.39
C LEU A 60 5.72 10.03 1.53
N ILE A 61 6.59 9.33 2.27
CA ILE A 61 7.91 9.86 2.63
C ILE A 61 8.92 9.80 1.47
N GLU A 62 8.75 8.86 0.53
CA GLU A 62 9.64 8.71 -0.62
C GLU A 62 9.26 9.60 -1.80
N LYS A 63 7.97 9.85 -1.98
CA LYS A 63 7.47 10.52 -3.19
C LYS A 63 7.07 11.97 -2.96
N VAL A 64 6.70 12.36 -1.72
CA VAL A 64 6.21 13.72 -1.49
C VAL A 64 7.29 14.58 -0.84
N SER A 65 7.82 15.51 -1.61
CA SER A 65 8.80 16.46 -1.11
C SER A 65 8.25 17.31 0.04
N GLY A 66 8.99 17.32 1.16
CA GLY A 66 8.59 18.02 2.39
C GLY A 66 7.79 17.18 3.37
N ILE A 67 7.50 15.91 3.05
CA ILE A 67 6.90 14.95 4.00
C ILE A 67 7.98 13.97 4.47
N GLY A 68 8.48 14.19 5.67
CA GLY A 68 9.37 13.24 6.35
C GLY A 68 8.61 12.26 7.26
N PRO A 69 9.31 11.29 7.88
CA PRO A 69 8.68 10.26 8.71
C PRO A 69 7.80 10.80 9.83
N LYS A 70 8.19 11.88 10.51
CA LYS A 70 7.38 12.51 11.57
C LYS A 70 6.05 13.04 11.04
N ILE A 71 6.06 13.69 9.88
CA ILE A 71 4.86 14.21 9.24
C ILE A 71 4.01 13.05 8.72
N GLY A 72 4.62 12.02 8.13
CA GLY A 72 3.92 10.80 7.68
C GLY A 72 3.14 10.12 8.80
N ILE A 73 3.74 9.94 9.99
CA ILE A 73 3.05 9.40 11.18
C ILE A 73 1.91 10.32 11.64
N ALA A 74 2.12 11.65 11.63
CA ALA A 74 1.08 12.60 12.02
C ALA A 74 -0.14 12.57 11.08
N ILE A 75 0.10 12.43 9.77
CA ILE A 75 -0.96 12.25 8.77
C ILE A 75 -1.78 10.98 9.05
N LEU A 76 -1.09 9.84 9.17
CA LEU A 76 -1.73 8.53 9.39
C LEU A 76 -2.36 8.41 10.79
N SER A 77 -1.97 9.27 11.73
CA SER A 77 -2.65 9.40 13.04
C SER A 77 -3.96 10.18 12.95
N ARG A 78 -4.13 11.00 11.90
CA ARG A 78 -5.31 11.86 11.74
C ARG A 78 -6.35 11.27 10.80
N MET A 79 -5.91 10.56 9.78
CA MET A 79 -6.75 10.00 8.73
C MET A 79 -6.32 8.56 8.43
N SER A 80 -7.29 7.67 8.22
CA SER A 80 -7.00 6.33 7.69
C SER A 80 -6.44 6.42 6.27
N VAL A 81 -5.70 5.40 5.85
CA VAL A 81 -5.14 5.32 4.48
C VAL A 81 -6.25 5.41 3.43
N GLU A 82 -7.41 4.81 3.68
CA GLU A 82 -8.56 4.87 2.78
C GLU A 82 -9.07 6.31 2.61
N ASN A 83 -9.30 7.03 3.71
CA ASN A 83 -9.72 8.43 3.68
C ASN A 83 -8.68 9.33 3.00
N LEU A 84 -7.39 9.04 3.22
CA LEU A 84 -6.30 9.76 2.58
C LEU A 84 -6.29 9.54 1.06
N ARG A 85 -6.44 8.30 0.60
CA ARG A 85 -6.55 7.95 -0.82
C ARG A 85 -7.74 8.67 -1.47
N ASN A 86 -8.89 8.66 -0.81
CA ASN A 86 -10.08 9.36 -1.29
C ASN A 86 -9.86 10.86 -1.38
N ALA A 87 -9.28 11.49 -0.36
CA ALA A 87 -8.98 12.93 -0.36
C ALA A 87 -8.00 13.31 -1.50
N ILE A 88 -7.00 12.47 -1.75
CA ILE A 88 -6.03 12.68 -2.85
C ILE A 88 -6.71 12.52 -4.22
N ALA A 89 -7.50 11.46 -4.41
CA ALA A 89 -8.20 11.19 -5.67
C ALA A 89 -9.15 12.33 -6.04
N HIS A 90 -9.86 12.90 -5.07
CA HIS A 90 -10.78 14.02 -5.24
C HIS A 90 -10.11 15.40 -5.13
N ALA A 91 -8.78 15.45 -5.00
CA ALA A 91 -8.01 16.69 -4.84
C ALA A 91 -8.50 17.59 -3.68
N ASP A 92 -8.94 16.98 -2.57
CA ASP A 92 -9.44 17.70 -1.39
C ASP A 92 -8.27 18.28 -0.56
N VAL A 93 -7.66 19.34 -1.09
CA VAL A 93 -6.57 20.08 -0.45
C VAL A 93 -7.00 20.61 0.92
N THR A 94 -8.27 20.94 1.10
CA THR A 94 -8.79 21.49 2.37
C THR A 94 -8.70 20.48 3.51
N SER A 95 -9.15 19.26 3.28
CA SER A 95 -9.07 18.18 4.28
C SER A 95 -7.63 17.77 4.56
N LEU A 96 -6.79 17.69 3.51
CA LEU A 96 -5.38 17.37 3.63
C LEU A 96 -4.60 18.43 4.44
N SER A 97 -4.89 19.71 4.24
CA SER A 97 -4.23 20.81 4.96
C SER A 97 -4.59 20.90 6.45
N LYS A 98 -5.62 20.18 6.91
CA LYS A 98 -5.97 20.05 8.34
C LYS A 98 -5.08 19.08 9.10
N CYS A 99 -4.25 18.28 8.38
CA CYS A 99 -3.31 17.38 9.03
C CYS A 99 -2.13 18.16 9.64
N PRO A 100 -1.69 17.82 10.85
CA PRO A 100 -0.57 18.49 11.49
C PRO A 100 0.71 18.40 10.64
N GLY A 101 1.36 19.54 10.44
CA GLY A 101 2.58 19.64 9.63
C GLY A 101 2.37 19.73 8.12
N ILE A 102 1.10 19.75 7.66
CA ILE A 102 0.77 19.95 6.25
C ILE A 102 0.16 21.35 6.06
N GLY A 103 0.89 22.22 5.34
CA GLY A 103 0.35 23.46 4.84
C GLY A 103 -0.33 23.28 3.47
N LYS A 104 -1.03 24.32 2.99
CA LYS A 104 -1.72 24.31 1.69
C LYS A 104 -0.81 23.85 0.54
N LYS A 105 0.42 24.39 0.48
CA LYS A 105 1.41 24.02 -0.57
C LYS A 105 1.82 22.55 -0.51
N THR A 106 1.97 21.97 0.69
CA THR A 106 2.31 20.55 0.87
C THR A 106 1.12 19.67 0.51
N ALA A 107 -0.11 20.09 0.84
CA ALA A 107 -1.33 19.37 0.45
C ALA A 107 -1.54 19.36 -1.08
N GLU A 108 -1.29 20.49 -1.76
CA GLU A 108 -1.33 20.57 -3.22
C GLU A 108 -0.28 19.64 -3.86
N ARG A 109 0.96 19.62 -3.34
CA ARG A 109 2.00 18.69 -3.79
C ARG A 109 1.61 17.23 -3.59
N LEU A 110 1.06 16.89 -2.42
CA LEU A 110 0.62 15.56 -2.09
C LEU A 110 -0.42 15.06 -3.12
N VAL A 111 -1.36 15.92 -3.52
CA VAL A 111 -2.32 15.62 -4.58
C VAL A 111 -1.60 15.39 -5.91
N ILE A 112 -0.73 16.31 -6.34
CA ILE A 112 -0.07 16.23 -7.65
C ILE A 112 0.83 14.98 -7.75
N GLU A 113 1.63 14.72 -6.71
CA GLU A 113 2.62 13.65 -6.73
C GLU A 113 2.02 12.24 -6.52
N LEU A 114 0.84 12.15 -5.90
CA LEU A 114 0.22 10.86 -5.55
C LEU A 114 -1.08 10.55 -6.28
N LYS A 115 -1.74 11.50 -6.95
CA LYS A 115 -3.04 11.28 -7.61
C LYS A 115 -3.03 10.07 -8.55
N ASP A 116 -2.00 9.95 -9.38
CA ASP A 116 -1.87 8.86 -10.34
C ASP A 116 -1.50 7.51 -9.68
N LYS A 117 -0.99 7.57 -8.44
CA LYS A 117 -0.54 6.37 -7.67
C LYS A 117 -1.58 5.84 -6.70
N VAL A 118 -2.54 6.67 -6.32
CA VAL A 118 -3.63 6.31 -5.40
C VAL A 118 -4.98 6.21 -6.08
N GLY A 119 -5.06 6.45 -7.40
CA GLY A 119 -6.27 6.38 -8.19
C GLY A 119 -7.02 5.06 -7.99
N LEU A 120 -8.32 5.15 -7.82
CA LEU A 120 -9.24 4.05 -7.65
C LEU A 120 -9.14 3.09 -8.86
N GLY A 121 -8.45 1.99 -8.70
CA GLY A 121 -8.69 0.76 -9.46
C GLY A 121 -8.46 0.75 -10.97
N THR A 122 -7.60 1.62 -11.54
CA THR A 122 -7.12 1.46 -12.90
C THR A 122 -5.61 1.35 -12.90
N GLY A 123 -5.13 0.16 -13.26
CA GLY A 123 -3.78 -0.32 -13.19
C GLY A 123 -2.70 0.72 -13.43
N SER A 124 -1.79 0.82 -12.46
CA SER A 124 -0.51 1.48 -12.65
C SER A 124 0.59 0.43 -12.59
N PRO A 125 1.50 0.37 -13.59
CA PRO A 125 2.57 -0.62 -13.61
C PRO A 125 3.66 -0.20 -12.60
N GLY A 126 3.75 -0.87 -11.47
CA GLY A 126 4.87 -0.63 -10.56
C GLY A 126 4.73 -1.05 -9.10
N SER A 127 3.74 -1.82 -8.72
CA SER A 127 3.73 -2.42 -7.38
C SER A 127 3.62 -3.94 -7.49
N PHE A 128 4.76 -4.57 -7.73
CA PHE A 128 4.97 -5.95 -7.36
C PHE A 128 5.09 -5.99 -5.85
N GLU A 129 4.13 -6.56 -5.22
CA GLU A 129 4.10 -7.42 -4.05
C GLU A 129 2.80 -7.26 -3.25
N SER A 130 2.00 -8.31 -3.33
CA SER A 130 1.12 -8.87 -2.31
C SER A 130 0.03 -7.99 -1.71
N SER A 131 -1.10 -7.96 -2.37
CA SER A 131 -2.39 -7.96 -1.67
C SER A 131 -2.96 -9.39 -1.74
N ILE A 132 -2.66 -10.19 -0.76
CA ILE A 132 -3.45 -11.40 -0.48
C ILE A 132 -4.64 -10.93 0.36
N SER A 133 -5.63 -10.37 -0.27
CA SER A 133 -7.01 -10.48 0.17
C SER A 133 -7.59 -11.64 -0.65
N VAL A 134 -7.93 -12.69 0.04
CA VAL A 134 -8.47 -13.94 -0.46
C VAL A 134 -9.89 -13.70 -0.99
N GLU A 135 -9.96 -13.26 -2.23
CA GLU A 135 -10.97 -13.61 -3.22
C GLU A 135 -10.16 -13.83 -4.49
N PRO A 136 -10.06 -15.03 -5.03
CA PRO A 136 -9.24 -15.31 -6.21
C PRO A 136 -9.92 -14.67 -7.42
N ASN A 137 -9.50 -13.47 -7.78
CA ASN A 137 -9.82 -12.92 -9.09
C ASN A 137 -8.86 -13.56 -10.12
N THR A 138 -9.07 -14.86 -10.31
CA THR A 138 -8.27 -15.74 -11.17
C THR A 138 -8.05 -15.15 -12.56
N TYR A 139 -9.01 -14.36 -13.05
CA TYR A 139 -8.91 -13.67 -14.33
C TYR A 139 -7.85 -12.55 -14.30
N GLN A 140 -7.86 -11.70 -13.28
CA GLN A 140 -6.92 -10.59 -13.19
C GLN A 140 -5.49 -11.06 -12.95
N ASP A 141 -5.34 -12.11 -12.14
CA ASP A 141 -4.03 -12.72 -11.88
C ASP A 141 -3.44 -13.36 -13.14
N ALA A 142 -4.27 -13.98 -13.97
CA ALA A 142 -3.86 -14.51 -15.26
C ALA A 142 -3.44 -13.41 -16.25
N VAL A 143 -4.16 -12.28 -16.31
CA VAL A 143 -3.80 -11.12 -17.12
C VAL A 143 -2.47 -10.54 -16.66
N ASN A 144 -2.28 -10.34 -15.35
CA ASN A 144 -1.04 -9.84 -14.79
C ASN A 144 0.15 -10.76 -15.10
N SER A 145 -0.06 -12.07 -15.08
CA SER A 145 0.98 -13.06 -15.44
C SER A 145 1.47 -12.89 -16.88
N LEU A 146 0.55 -12.64 -17.83
CA LEU A 146 0.94 -12.38 -19.22
C LEU A 146 1.66 -11.03 -19.39
N ILE A 147 1.28 -10.02 -18.63
CA ILE A 147 1.98 -8.73 -18.64
C ILE A 147 3.42 -8.90 -18.16
N VAL A 148 3.64 -9.69 -17.12
CA VAL A 148 5.00 -10.03 -16.63
C VAL A 148 5.83 -10.76 -17.68
N LEU A 149 5.18 -11.61 -18.50
CA LEU A 149 5.82 -12.29 -19.63
C LEU A 149 6.08 -11.37 -20.84
N GLY A 150 5.73 -10.06 -20.74
CA GLY A 150 6.04 -9.05 -21.76
C GLY A 150 4.92 -8.77 -22.75
N TYR A 151 3.70 -9.30 -22.54
CA TYR A 151 2.55 -8.97 -23.38
C TYR A 151 2.00 -7.59 -23.02
N LYS A 152 1.48 -6.85 -24.01
CA LYS A 152 0.77 -5.61 -23.78
C LYS A 152 -0.57 -5.90 -23.09
N GLN A 153 -1.04 -5.01 -22.22
CA GLN A 153 -2.26 -5.20 -21.45
C GLN A 153 -3.47 -5.59 -22.30
N ALA A 154 -3.71 -4.86 -23.42
CA ALA A 154 -4.81 -5.14 -24.32
C ALA A 154 -4.75 -6.53 -24.97
N ASP A 155 -3.54 -7.01 -25.28
CA ASP A 155 -3.31 -8.34 -25.87
C ASP A 155 -3.47 -9.42 -24.80
N ALA A 156 -2.95 -9.20 -23.59
CA ALA A 156 -3.09 -10.09 -22.44
C ALA A 156 -4.57 -10.30 -22.07
N GLU A 157 -5.35 -9.22 -21.95
CA GLU A 157 -6.80 -9.30 -21.66
C GLU A 157 -7.55 -10.06 -22.75
N LYS A 158 -7.22 -9.86 -24.02
CA LYS A 158 -7.84 -10.57 -25.15
C LYS A 158 -7.54 -12.06 -25.14
N LEU A 159 -6.28 -12.43 -24.87
CA LEU A 159 -5.84 -13.82 -24.79
C LEU A 159 -6.50 -14.54 -23.61
N ILE A 160 -6.49 -13.92 -22.42
CA ILE A 160 -7.11 -14.49 -21.22
C ILE A 160 -8.62 -14.63 -21.37
N ARG A 161 -9.30 -13.63 -21.94
CA ARG A 161 -10.75 -13.74 -22.22
C ARG A 161 -11.06 -14.91 -23.13
N LYS A 162 -10.27 -15.13 -24.19
CA LYS A 162 -10.45 -16.25 -25.11
C LYS A 162 -10.18 -17.58 -24.40
N ALA A 163 -9.13 -17.68 -23.60
CA ALA A 163 -8.79 -18.89 -22.84
C ALA A 163 -9.86 -19.22 -21.80
N SER A 164 -10.32 -18.24 -21.03
CA SER A 164 -11.36 -18.42 -20.01
C SER A 164 -12.70 -18.87 -20.59
N SER A 165 -13.04 -18.47 -21.81
CA SER A 165 -14.28 -18.92 -22.46
C SER A 165 -14.25 -20.40 -22.89
N GLN A 166 -13.09 -21.03 -22.92
CA GLN A 166 -12.86 -22.43 -23.30
C GLN A 166 -12.63 -23.38 -22.10
N LEU A 167 -12.53 -22.82 -20.91
CA LEU A 167 -12.23 -23.54 -19.67
C LEU A 167 -13.43 -23.56 -18.71
N PRO A 168 -13.55 -24.57 -17.83
CA PRO A 168 -14.51 -24.57 -16.74
C PRO A 168 -14.31 -23.37 -15.82
N GLY A 169 -15.40 -22.89 -15.17
CA GLY A 169 -15.39 -21.69 -14.33
C GLY A 169 -14.52 -21.77 -13.06
N ASP A 170 -14.04 -22.96 -12.72
CA ASP A 170 -13.14 -23.24 -11.58
C ASP A 170 -11.67 -23.41 -11.98
N ALA A 171 -11.31 -23.08 -13.24
CA ALA A 171 -9.93 -23.17 -13.70
C ALA A 171 -9.00 -22.21 -12.93
N ASN A 172 -7.86 -22.73 -12.44
CA ASN A 172 -6.87 -21.91 -11.75
C ASN A 172 -6.05 -21.04 -12.74
N VAL A 173 -5.32 -20.04 -12.19
CA VAL A 173 -4.49 -19.09 -12.97
C VAL A 173 -3.54 -19.80 -13.94
N GLU A 174 -2.89 -20.87 -13.49
CA GLU A 174 -1.89 -21.61 -14.27
C GLU A 174 -2.50 -22.25 -15.52
N ILE A 175 -3.67 -22.86 -15.39
CA ILE A 175 -4.39 -23.49 -16.50
C ILE A 175 -4.83 -22.45 -17.52
N ILE A 176 -5.36 -21.30 -17.05
CA ILE A 176 -5.80 -20.20 -17.91
C ILE A 176 -4.65 -19.61 -18.68
N VAL A 177 -3.50 -19.34 -18.03
CA VAL A 177 -2.30 -18.80 -18.66
C VAL A 177 -1.73 -19.79 -19.68
N LYS A 178 -1.65 -21.07 -19.36
CA LYS A 178 -1.17 -22.12 -20.27
C LYS A 178 -2.07 -22.23 -21.51
N GLN A 179 -3.38 -22.17 -21.35
CA GLN A 179 -4.33 -22.18 -22.47
C GLN A 179 -4.24 -20.91 -23.32
N ALA A 180 -3.96 -19.75 -22.71
CA ALA A 180 -3.81 -18.49 -23.42
C ALA A 180 -2.53 -18.45 -24.30
N LEU A 181 -1.51 -19.24 -23.96
CA LEU A 181 -0.23 -19.33 -24.66
C LEU A 181 -0.17 -20.48 -25.70
N SER A 182 -1.23 -21.31 -25.76
CA SER A 182 -1.33 -22.41 -26.72
C SER A 182 -2.00 -21.97 -28.00
#